data_227c25cc8881f9a5e2fb9dc8bb5774b5
#
_entry.id   227c25cc8881f9a5e2fb9dc8bb5774b5
#
_cell.length_a   1.000
_cell.length_b   1.000
_cell.length_c   1.000
_cell.angle_alpha   90.00
_cell.angle_beta   90.00
_cell.angle_gamma   90.00
#
_symmetry.space_group_name_H-M   'P 1'
#
loop_
_entity.id
_entity.type
_entity.pdbx_description
1 polymer ?
#
loop_
_entity_poly.entity_id
_entity_poly.type
_entity_poly.pdbx_seq_one_letter_code
_entity_poly.pdbx_strand_id
1 'polypeptide(L)'
;DALRINPSTNAATFNTIKKVNKRTFTEEEASAQVYDTFYFLTPERSANMLEKFVSSYTKKGVNNLALAGISNSLYSYSYKGNYYTRYDVADTYSSQIDSVSEETNLLLEQPFAYLWDYTDAFLDMPLGSSDYMYIDEEVPFLSIVLKGVLPMYSDYVNFEANKTEFFLQMVESGV
;
A
#
# COMPACT_ATOMS: atom_id res chain seq x y z
N ASP A 1 1.05 -7.55 -3.68
CA ASP A 1 -0.06 -6.60 -3.58
C ASP A 1 -1.27 -7.28 -2.95
N ALA A 2 -1.72 -6.77 -1.81
CA ALA A 2 -2.82 -7.36 -1.04
C ALA A 2 -4.21 -7.06 -1.60
N LEU A 3 -4.32 -6.13 -2.55
CA LEU A 3 -5.58 -5.63 -3.06
C LEU A 3 -5.94 -6.15 -4.45
N ARG A 4 -4.96 -6.52 -5.25
CA ARG A 4 -5.14 -6.82 -6.66
C ARG A 4 -5.03 -8.30 -6.95
N ILE A 5 -5.89 -8.78 -7.83
CA ILE A 5 -5.85 -10.14 -8.37
C ILE A 5 -5.86 -10.11 -9.89
N ASN A 6 -5.22 -11.08 -10.49
CA ASN A 6 -5.25 -11.23 -11.93
C ASN A 6 -6.57 -11.84 -12.43
N PRO A 7 -6.94 -11.66 -13.70
CA PRO A 7 -8.20 -12.14 -14.25
C PRO A 7 -8.33 -13.67 -14.31
N SER A 8 -7.24 -14.42 -14.17
CA SER A 8 -7.26 -15.88 -14.23
C SER A 8 -7.81 -16.53 -12.96
N THR A 9 -7.99 -15.78 -11.88
CA THR A 9 -8.57 -16.31 -10.64
C THR A 9 -10.10 -16.28 -10.69
N ASN A 10 -10.74 -17.36 -10.30
CA ASN A 10 -12.21 -17.44 -10.20
C ASN A 10 -12.81 -16.41 -9.20
N ALA A 11 -11.97 -15.82 -8.36
CA ALA A 11 -12.36 -14.77 -7.41
C ALA A 11 -12.67 -13.43 -8.09
N ALA A 12 -12.18 -13.18 -9.30
CA ALA A 12 -12.30 -11.89 -9.98
C ALA A 12 -13.74 -11.41 -10.19
N THR A 13 -14.70 -12.31 -10.35
CA THR A 13 -16.09 -11.96 -10.62
C THR A 13 -16.91 -11.67 -9.36
N PHE A 14 -16.65 -12.39 -8.27
CA PHE A 14 -17.50 -12.39 -7.05
C PHE A 14 -16.94 -11.55 -5.90
N ASN A 15 -15.63 -11.37 -5.84
CA ASN A 15 -14.96 -10.71 -4.71
C ASN A 15 -14.31 -9.38 -5.09
N THR A 16 -14.67 -8.82 -6.24
CA THR A 16 -14.12 -7.56 -6.74
C THR A 16 -15.07 -6.40 -6.54
N ILE A 17 -14.52 -5.24 -6.30
CA ILE A 17 -15.27 -4.00 -6.18
C ILE A 17 -15.90 -3.59 -7.51
N LYS A 18 -16.98 -2.84 -7.44
CA LYS A 18 -17.71 -2.29 -8.59
C LYS A 18 -17.69 -0.77 -8.56
N LYS A 19 -17.67 -0.17 -9.75
CA LYS A 19 -17.96 1.25 -9.93
C LYS A 19 -19.46 1.53 -9.70
N VAL A 20 -19.84 2.78 -9.54
CA VAL A 20 -21.25 3.21 -9.39
C VAL A 20 -22.13 2.67 -10.52
N ASN A 21 -21.60 2.56 -11.73
CA ASN A 21 -22.29 2.00 -12.90
C ASN A 21 -22.36 0.45 -12.90
N LYS A 22 -22.05 -0.20 -11.78
CA LYS A 22 -22.04 -1.66 -11.57
C LYS A 22 -20.98 -2.44 -12.38
N ARG A 23 -20.16 -1.77 -13.16
CA ARG A 23 -19.03 -2.43 -13.84
C ARG A 23 -17.91 -2.74 -12.84
N THR A 24 -17.20 -3.83 -13.05
CA THR A 24 -16.02 -4.18 -12.25
C THR A 24 -14.97 -3.09 -12.36
N PHE A 25 -14.37 -2.71 -11.25
CA PHE A 25 -13.24 -1.80 -11.24
C PHE A 25 -11.99 -2.56 -11.69
N THR A 26 -11.34 -2.07 -12.70
CA THR A 26 -10.12 -2.63 -13.26
C THR A 26 -9.08 -1.53 -13.45
N GLU A 27 -7.82 -1.91 -13.34
CA GLU A 27 -6.67 -1.10 -13.68
C GLU A 27 -5.86 -1.82 -14.76
N GLU A 28 -5.39 -1.08 -15.74
CA GLU A 28 -4.53 -1.56 -16.81
C GLU A 28 -3.13 -1.01 -16.56
N GLU A 29 -2.15 -1.89 -16.48
CA GLU A 29 -0.74 -1.50 -16.38
C GLU A 29 -0.11 -1.45 -17.78
N ALA A 30 0.34 -0.25 -18.18
CA ALA A 30 0.97 -0.06 -19.50
C ALA A 30 2.28 -0.85 -19.68
N SER A 31 2.91 -1.27 -18.60
CA SER A 31 4.17 -2.02 -18.59
C SER A 31 4.02 -3.48 -18.15
N ALA A 32 2.79 -3.99 -18.01
CA ALA A 32 2.54 -5.33 -17.52
C ALA A 32 3.16 -6.38 -18.43
N GLN A 33 4.10 -7.16 -17.88
CA GLN A 33 4.79 -8.23 -18.63
C GLN A 33 4.00 -9.52 -18.66
N VAL A 34 3.07 -9.72 -17.73
CA VAL A 34 2.34 -10.99 -17.56
C VAL A 34 0.84 -10.81 -17.63
N TYR A 35 0.29 -9.73 -17.05
CA TYR A 35 -1.13 -9.44 -17.02
C TYR A 35 -1.39 -7.97 -17.33
N ASP A 36 -2.25 -7.73 -18.31
CA ASP A 36 -2.61 -6.37 -18.74
C ASP A 36 -3.65 -5.71 -17.81
N THR A 37 -4.40 -6.51 -17.06
CA THR A 37 -5.54 -6.02 -16.27
C THR A 37 -5.50 -6.61 -14.87
N PHE A 38 -5.68 -5.75 -13.87
CA PHE A 38 -5.85 -6.13 -12.47
C PHE A 38 -7.24 -5.77 -11.97
N TYR A 39 -7.73 -6.59 -11.03
CA TYR A 39 -9.02 -6.42 -10.37
C TYR A 39 -8.78 -6.13 -8.90
N PHE A 40 -9.49 -5.16 -8.35
CA PHE A 40 -9.41 -4.83 -6.93
C PHE A 40 -10.38 -5.67 -6.12
N LEU A 41 -9.89 -6.25 -5.03
CA LEU A 41 -10.69 -7.02 -4.09
C LEU A 41 -11.55 -6.11 -3.21
N THR A 42 -12.66 -6.64 -2.70
CA THR A 42 -13.35 -5.98 -1.60
C THR A 42 -12.49 -5.98 -0.34
N PRO A 43 -12.55 -4.94 0.52
CA PRO A 43 -11.78 -4.88 1.75
C PRO A 43 -11.93 -6.13 2.62
N GLU A 44 -13.14 -6.66 2.80
CA GLU A 44 -13.38 -7.87 3.60
C GLU A 44 -12.70 -9.11 2.99
N ARG A 45 -12.63 -9.19 1.66
CA ARG A 45 -11.93 -10.29 1.00
C ARG A 45 -10.43 -10.17 1.16
N SER A 46 -9.92 -8.97 1.03
CA SER A 46 -8.51 -8.65 1.29
C SER A 46 -8.13 -9.02 2.73
N ALA A 47 -8.98 -8.64 3.70
CA ALA A 47 -8.84 -9.01 5.10
C ALA A 47 -8.66 -10.51 5.32
N ASN A 48 -9.63 -11.27 4.86
CA ASN A 48 -9.62 -12.74 5.00
C ASN A 48 -8.40 -13.42 4.35
N MET A 49 -7.89 -12.84 3.27
CA MET A 49 -6.69 -13.36 2.61
C MET A 49 -5.43 -13.04 3.42
N LEU A 50 -5.34 -11.81 3.95
CA LEU A 50 -4.21 -11.37 4.76
C LEU A 50 -4.10 -12.17 6.05
N GLU A 51 -5.18 -12.39 6.78
CA GLU A 51 -5.19 -13.23 7.99
C GLU A 51 -4.66 -14.65 7.73
N LYS A 52 -5.13 -15.29 6.65
CA LYS A 52 -4.64 -16.62 6.26
C LYS A 52 -3.16 -16.61 5.91
N PHE A 53 -2.71 -15.56 5.27
CA PHE A 53 -1.33 -15.38 4.87
C PHE A 53 -0.45 -15.21 6.12
N VAL A 54 -0.79 -14.31 7.03
CA VAL A 54 -0.08 -14.08 8.29
C VAL A 54 0.00 -15.37 9.11
N SER A 55 -1.12 -16.05 9.33
CA SER A 55 -1.15 -17.33 10.04
C SER A 55 -0.26 -18.42 9.40
N SER A 56 -0.09 -18.39 8.09
CA SER A 56 0.82 -19.31 7.40
C SER A 56 2.29 -18.94 7.60
N TYR A 57 2.61 -17.64 7.67
CA TYR A 57 3.97 -17.13 7.82
C TYR A 57 4.47 -17.26 9.26
N THR A 58 3.65 -16.89 10.23
CA THR A 58 3.98 -17.04 11.66
C THR A 58 4.25 -18.49 12.05
N LYS A 59 3.48 -19.45 11.51
CA LYS A 59 3.74 -20.88 11.68
C LYS A 59 5.09 -21.33 11.11
N LYS A 60 5.66 -20.59 10.18
CA LYS A 60 7.00 -20.86 9.60
C LYS A 60 8.12 -20.07 10.30
N GLY A 61 7.79 -19.34 11.36
CA GLY A 61 8.75 -18.51 12.11
C GLY A 61 9.12 -17.21 11.41
N VAL A 62 8.32 -16.73 10.46
CA VAL A 62 8.49 -15.42 9.82
C VAL A 62 7.68 -14.40 10.60
N ASN A 63 8.37 -13.41 11.19
CA ASN A 63 7.76 -12.42 12.08
C ASN A 63 7.72 -11.01 11.49
N ASN A 64 8.15 -10.81 10.25
CA ASN A 64 8.12 -9.53 9.57
C ASN A 64 7.35 -9.66 8.26
N LEU A 65 6.44 -8.74 8.00
CA LEU A 65 5.59 -8.74 6.82
C LEU A 65 5.63 -7.37 6.14
N ALA A 66 6.05 -7.33 4.88
CA ALA A 66 5.95 -6.15 4.04
C ALA A 66 4.61 -6.15 3.28
N LEU A 67 3.86 -5.05 3.38
CA LEU A 67 2.58 -4.87 2.71
C LEU A 67 2.57 -3.63 1.83
N ALA A 68 2.08 -3.81 0.61
CA ALA A 68 1.79 -2.75 -0.34
C ALA A 68 0.29 -2.75 -0.70
N GLY A 69 -0.19 -1.64 -1.23
CA GLY A 69 -1.56 -1.51 -1.72
C GLY A 69 -2.57 -1.20 -0.61
N ILE A 70 -2.72 -2.05 0.38
CA ILE A 70 -3.62 -1.82 1.52
C ILE A 70 -3.20 -0.59 2.35
N SER A 71 -1.91 -0.30 2.39
CA SER A 71 -1.33 0.80 3.14
C SER A 71 -1.51 2.17 2.48
N ASN A 72 -1.59 2.21 1.14
CA ASN A 72 -1.52 3.43 0.33
C ASN A 72 -2.69 3.61 -0.66
N SER A 73 -3.73 2.81 -0.57
CA SER A 73 -4.89 2.90 -1.47
C SER A 73 -6.20 3.05 -0.70
N LEU A 74 -6.91 4.16 -0.96
CA LEU A 74 -8.26 4.40 -0.46
C LEU A 74 -9.21 4.74 -1.60
N TYR A 75 -10.31 4.03 -1.68
CA TYR A 75 -11.32 4.20 -2.72
C TYR A 75 -12.74 4.05 -2.17
N SER A 76 -13.70 4.61 -2.88
CA SER A 76 -15.12 4.31 -2.67
C SER A 76 -15.56 3.27 -3.68
N TYR A 77 -16.45 2.37 -3.30
CA TYR A 77 -16.89 1.30 -4.20
C TYR A 77 -18.34 0.87 -3.95
N SER A 78 -18.89 0.13 -4.90
CA SER A 78 -20.18 -0.53 -4.76
C SER A 78 -20.00 -2.05 -4.75
N TYR A 79 -20.74 -2.73 -3.89
CA TYR A 79 -20.74 -4.19 -3.81
C TYR A 79 -22.10 -4.71 -3.36
N LYS A 80 -22.66 -5.67 -4.10
CA LYS A 80 -23.99 -6.27 -3.82
C LYS A 80 -25.11 -5.26 -3.58
N GLY A 81 -25.08 -4.12 -4.27
CA GLY A 81 -26.09 -3.07 -4.16
C GLY A 81 -25.84 -2.03 -3.08
N ASN A 82 -24.86 -2.21 -2.23
CA ASN A 82 -24.43 -1.25 -1.23
C ASN A 82 -23.31 -0.35 -1.78
N TYR A 83 -23.24 0.89 -1.26
CA TYR A 83 -22.17 1.81 -1.53
C TYR A 83 -21.32 1.98 -0.26
N TYR A 84 -20.01 1.90 -0.44
CA TYR A 84 -19.01 2.05 0.62
C TYR A 84 -18.15 3.27 0.33
N THR A 85 -17.99 4.11 1.33
CA THR A 85 -17.18 5.32 1.27
C THR A 85 -15.72 5.01 1.55
N ARG A 86 -14.84 6.00 1.31
CA ARG A 86 -13.43 5.91 1.72
C ARG A 86 -13.27 5.72 3.23
N TYR A 87 -14.17 6.28 4.04
CA TYR A 87 -14.15 6.09 5.49
C TYR A 87 -14.43 4.65 5.89
N ASP A 88 -15.43 4.01 5.27
CA ASP A 88 -15.74 2.60 5.52
C ASP A 88 -14.56 1.69 5.16
N VAL A 89 -13.84 2.02 4.08
CA VAL A 89 -12.64 1.30 3.66
C VAL A 89 -11.48 1.54 4.63
N ALA A 90 -11.23 2.78 5.05
CA ALA A 90 -10.20 3.11 6.00
C ALA A 90 -10.43 2.42 7.36
N ASP A 91 -11.66 2.40 7.83
CA ASP A 91 -12.06 1.75 9.08
C ASP A 91 -11.83 0.23 9.01
N THR A 92 -12.21 -0.38 7.90
CA THR A 92 -11.96 -1.80 7.64
C THR A 92 -10.47 -2.12 7.62
N TYR A 93 -9.67 -1.32 6.92
CA TYR A 93 -8.22 -1.53 6.82
C TYR A 93 -7.51 -1.26 8.14
N SER A 94 -7.91 -0.22 8.87
CA SER A 94 -7.36 0.08 10.20
C SER A 94 -7.57 -1.10 11.16
N SER A 95 -8.81 -1.60 11.25
CA SER A 95 -9.14 -2.74 12.11
C SER A 95 -8.37 -4.01 11.72
N GLN A 96 -8.16 -4.20 10.43
CA GLN A 96 -7.43 -5.34 9.92
C GLN A 96 -5.93 -5.27 10.20
N ILE A 97 -5.32 -4.10 9.97
CA ILE A 97 -3.90 -3.87 10.21
C ILE A 97 -3.61 -3.94 11.72
N ASP A 98 -4.49 -3.40 12.56
CA ASP A 98 -4.42 -3.53 14.02
C ASP A 98 -4.33 -5.01 14.44
N SER A 99 -5.28 -5.83 14.01
CA SER A 99 -5.29 -7.28 14.31
C SER A 99 -4.03 -8.01 13.84
N VAL A 100 -3.50 -7.65 12.68
CA VAL A 100 -2.29 -8.27 12.13
C VAL A 100 -1.03 -7.80 12.83
N SER A 101 -0.98 -6.55 13.29
CA SER A 101 0.17 -5.99 14.02
C SER A 101 0.42 -6.69 15.36
N GLU A 102 -0.60 -7.29 15.96
CA GLU A 102 -0.45 -8.09 17.17
C GLU A 102 0.33 -9.40 16.95
N GLU A 103 0.35 -9.92 15.72
CA GLU A 103 0.95 -11.21 15.38
C GLU A 103 2.33 -11.09 14.69
N THR A 104 2.59 -9.96 14.03
CA THR A 104 3.78 -9.78 13.18
C THR A 104 4.17 -8.31 13.05
N ASN A 105 5.46 -8.04 12.90
CA ASN A 105 5.94 -6.68 12.60
C ASN A 105 5.54 -6.29 11.17
N LEU A 106 5.01 -5.08 11.02
CA LEU A 106 4.49 -4.57 9.76
C LEU A 106 5.43 -3.52 9.14
N LEU A 107 5.90 -3.82 7.94
CA LEU A 107 6.63 -2.90 7.11
C LEU A 107 5.67 -2.43 6.00
N LEU A 108 5.19 -1.19 6.09
CA LEU A 108 4.15 -0.69 5.20
C LEU A 108 4.72 0.23 4.14
N GLU A 109 4.32 0.00 2.88
CA GLU A 109 4.68 0.85 1.76
C GLU A 109 3.81 2.10 1.75
N GLN A 110 4.43 3.28 1.86
CA GLN A 110 3.80 4.60 1.84
C GLN A 110 2.49 4.66 2.66
N PRO A 111 2.47 4.23 3.95
CA PRO A 111 1.25 4.14 4.71
C PRO A 111 0.60 5.50 4.92
N PHE A 112 -0.72 5.55 4.78
CA PHE A 112 -1.50 6.71 5.22
C PHE A 112 -1.34 6.95 6.73
N ALA A 113 -1.45 8.20 7.16
CA ALA A 113 -1.20 8.61 8.54
C ALA A 113 -2.00 7.83 9.59
N TYR A 114 -3.21 7.38 9.26
CA TYR A 114 -4.04 6.59 10.18
C TYR A 114 -3.51 5.18 10.46
N LEU A 115 -2.48 4.73 9.72
CA LEU A 115 -1.83 3.43 9.90
C LEU A 115 -0.46 3.54 10.59
N TRP A 116 0.04 4.73 10.88
CA TRP A 116 1.40 4.90 11.43
C TRP A 116 1.58 4.25 12.80
N ASP A 117 0.55 4.22 13.63
CA ASP A 117 0.60 3.58 14.95
C ASP A 117 0.81 2.06 14.89
N TYR A 118 0.52 1.45 13.74
CA TYR A 118 0.69 0.01 13.49
C TYR A 118 1.91 -0.31 12.61
N THR A 119 2.71 0.71 12.26
CA THR A 119 3.81 0.59 11.30
C THR A 119 5.13 0.46 12.03
N ASP A 120 5.85 -0.65 11.86
CA ASP A 120 7.21 -0.83 12.40
C ASP A 120 8.28 -0.24 11.48
N ALA A 121 8.03 -0.16 10.17
CA ALA A 121 8.90 0.50 9.22
C ALA A 121 8.13 1.06 8.03
N PHE A 122 8.53 2.26 7.60
CA PHE A 122 8.00 2.94 6.42
C PHE A 122 8.84 2.54 5.20
N LEU A 123 8.23 1.87 4.25
CA LEU A 123 8.88 1.49 2.99
C LEU A 123 8.51 2.48 1.88
N ASP A 124 9.40 2.60 0.92
CA ASP A 124 9.25 3.45 -0.25
C ASP A 124 8.97 4.91 0.13
N MET A 125 9.83 5.44 1.02
CA MET A 125 9.75 6.82 1.46
C MET A 125 10.00 7.75 0.27
N PRO A 126 9.07 8.63 -0.09
CA PRO A 126 9.27 9.56 -1.17
C PRO A 126 10.39 10.55 -0.83
N LEU A 127 11.41 10.62 -1.68
CA LEU A 127 12.57 11.49 -1.53
C LEU A 127 12.42 12.81 -2.27
N GLY A 128 11.42 12.90 -3.15
CA GLY A 128 11.17 14.04 -4.00
C GLY A 128 9.70 14.46 -4.04
N SER A 129 9.43 15.61 -4.63
CA SER A 129 8.08 16.09 -4.88
C SER A 129 7.58 15.71 -6.27
N SER A 130 6.36 16.14 -6.56
CA SER A 130 5.71 15.91 -7.86
C SER A 130 6.25 16.78 -9.00
N ASP A 131 7.33 17.56 -8.80
CA ASP A 131 7.96 18.43 -9.77
C ASP A 131 6.99 19.36 -10.54
N TYR A 132 5.95 19.85 -9.84
CA TYR A 132 5.04 20.81 -10.44
C TYR A 132 5.78 22.11 -10.78
N MET A 133 5.52 22.64 -11.99
CA MET A 133 6.15 23.83 -12.55
C MET A 133 6.17 25.08 -11.65
N TYR A 134 5.34 25.12 -10.61
CA TYR A 134 5.18 26.26 -9.70
C TYR A 134 5.77 26.00 -8.30
N ILE A 135 6.54 24.92 -8.13
CA ILE A 135 7.21 24.60 -6.86
C ILE A 135 8.66 25.05 -6.97
N ASP A 136 9.04 26.07 -6.19
CA ASP A 136 10.39 26.62 -6.17
C ASP A 136 11.34 25.81 -5.28
N GLU A 137 10.84 25.30 -4.15
CA GLU A 137 11.63 24.50 -3.20
C GLU A 137 10.78 23.37 -2.61
N GLU A 138 11.44 22.30 -2.29
CA GLU A 138 10.86 21.14 -1.65
C GLU A 138 11.27 21.05 -0.18
N VAL A 139 10.29 20.81 0.67
CA VAL A 139 10.54 20.52 2.09
C VAL A 139 10.22 19.04 2.33
N PRO A 140 11.19 18.21 2.77
CA PRO A 140 10.96 16.80 3.06
C PRO A 140 10.15 16.64 4.37
N PHE A 141 8.93 17.20 4.38
CA PHE A 141 8.09 17.31 5.58
C PHE A 141 7.82 15.96 6.23
N LEU A 142 7.50 14.94 5.41
CA LEU A 142 7.15 13.62 5.92
C LEU A 142 8.33 12.97 6.66
N SER A 143 9.52 13.03 6.08
CA SER A 143 10.72 12.50 6.72
C SER A 143 11.12 13.27 7.96
N ILE A 144 10.94 14.59 7.97
CA ILE A 144 11.17 15.41 9.18
C ILE A 144 10.26 14.98 10.33
N VAL A 145 8.99 14.73 10.06
CA VAL A 145 7.99 14.32 11.06
C VAL A 145 8.26 12.92 11.59
N LEU A 146 8.63 11.99 10.71
CA LEU A 146 8.81 10.58 11.05
C LEU A 146 10.22 10.24 11.54
N LYS A 147 11.20 11.11 11.30
CA LYS A 147 12.59 10.87 11.70
C LYS A 147 12.73 10.65 13.19
N GLY A 148 13.29 9.50 13.54
CA GLY A 148 13.48 9.10 14.95
C GLY A 148 12.23 8.47 15.58
N VAL A 149 11.10 8.40 14.87
CA VAL A 149 9.87 7.70 15.29
C VAL A 149 9.74 6.37 14.56
N LEU A 150 9.87 6.40 13.24
CA LEU A 150 9.81 5.21 12.39
C LEU A 150 11.10 5.04 11.59
N PRO A 151 11.65 3.82 11.48
CA PRO A 151 12.64 3.49 10.47
C PRO A 151 12.04 3.72 9.07
N MET A 152 12.80 4.41 8.21
CA MET A 152 12.37 4.76 6.86
C MET A 152 13.33 4.16 5.85
N TYR A 153 12.78 3.62 4.77
CA TYR A 153 13.53 3.02 3.67
C TYR A 153 13.05 3.61 2.35
N SER A 154 13.98 4.01 1.49
CA SER A 154 13.69 4.49 0.13
C SER A 154 13.36 3.35 -0.82
N ASP A 155 12.99 3.69 -2.04
CA ASP A 155 12.93 2.76 -3.16
C ASP A 155 14.32 2.24 -3.57
N TYR A 156 14.39 1.29 -4.52
CA TYR A 156 15.65 0.65 -4.85
C TYR A 156 16.57 1.54 -5.68
N VAL A 157 17.83 1.59 -5.28
CA VAL A 157 18.91 2.31 -5.98
C VAL A 157 19.29 1.68 -7.34
N ASN A 158 18.86 0.45 -7.62
CA ASN A 158 19.38 -0.34 -8.74
C ASN A 158 19.07 0.27 -10.10
N PHE A 159 17.94 0.96 -10.24
CA PHE A 159 17.47 1.54 -11.49
C PHE A 159 17.60 3.06 -11.53
N GLU A 160 18.19 3.66 -10.50
CA GLU A 160 18.37 5.11 -10.42
C GLU A 160 19.47 5.57 -11.40
N ALA A 161 19.11 6.53 -12.26
CA ALA A 161 20.03 7.09 -13.26
C ALA A 161 21.10 7.97 -12.64
N ASN A 162 20.74 8.78 -11.65
CA ASN A 162 21.65 9.68 -10.92
C ASN A 162 21.82 9.22 -9.46
N LYS A 163 22.63 8.20 -9.26
CA LYS A 163 22.87 7.61 -7.94
C LYS A 163 23.43 8.59 -6.92
N THR A 164 24.21 9.56 -7.34
CA THR A 164 24.79 10.57 -6.43
C THR A 164 23.71 11.48 -5.87
N GLU A 165 22.84 11.99 -6.72
CA GLU A 165 21.73 12.84 -6.32
C GLU A 165 20.73 12.08 -5.43
N PHE A 166 20.36 10.88 -5.84
CA PHE A 166 19.51 10.00 -5.05
C PHE A 166 20.07 9.74 -3.64
N PHE A 167 21.38 9.47 -3.55
CA PHE A 167 22.06 9.28 -2.28
C PHE A 167 22.06 10.54 -1.41
N LEU A 168 22.24 11.71 -2.01
CA LEU A 168 22.17 12.99 -1.29
C LEU A 168 20.75 13.25 -0.76
N GLN A 169 19.72 12.97 -1.55
CA GLN A 169 18.32 13.07 -1.12
C GLN A 169 18.01 12.11 0.03
N MET A 170 18.54 10.88 0.01
CA MET A 170 18.41 9.94 1.14
C MET A 170 19.04 10.52 2.41
N VAL A 171 20.24 11.08 2.31
CA VAL A 171 20.93 11.69 3.46
C VAL A 171 20.14 12.91 3.99
N GLU A 172 19.65 13.77 3.11
CA GLU A 172 18.82 14.93 3.46
C GLU A 172 17.54 14.50 4.18
N SER A 173 16.86 13.51 3.63
CA SER A 173 15.62 12.95 4.20
C SER A 173 15.86 12.09 5.45
N GLY A 174 17.08 11.64 5.68
CA GLY A 174 17.41 10.75 6.80
C GLY A 174 16.88 9.33 6.66
N VAL A 175 16.83 8.85 5.42
CA VAL A 175 16.33 7.51 5.01
C VAL A 175 17.50 6.55 4.84
#